data_f867ad4ad6f148c6f56fe4c290154317
#
_entry.id   f867ad4ad6f148c6f56fe4c290154317
#
_cell.length_a   1.000
_cell.length_b   1.000
_cell.length_c   1.000
_cell.angle_alpha   90.00
_cell.angle_beta   90.00
_cell.angle_gamma   90.00
#
_symmetry.space_group_name_H-M   'P 1'
#
loop_
_entity.id
_entity.type
_entity.pdbx_description
1 polymer ?
#
loop_
_entity_poly.entity_id
_entity_poly.type
_entity_poly.pdbx_seq_one_letter_code
_entity_poly.pdbx_strand_id
1 'polypeptide(L)'
;MRTMIFAGALACCSPSAFALDSNNTCNVELNGNMQLENHVLAATLDNNTHLSINQDKTLYIDGIALTLNPEQQHWVDNYYNGINQAVPQAAAIATDAVALASTALNEVFTELLGSDNTALADLSDKLRKLDQQIQYHFYADNGDIRLHSESFKNGGFFGEQWEAQFEEAIEGLVTDSIGHLMLAIGTQLIFSGGDTDEFEQKMQRFGEQIEQKVEYQAAILEKKADALCLTLSQVDFAETQLQQIKQLAGLDVIQLHDQPRRM
;
A
#
# COMPACT_ATOMS: atom_id res chain seq x y z
N MET A 1 -2.90 -10.65 62.53
CA MET A 1 -2.11 -10.34 61.34
C MET A 1 -2.94 -10.71 60.13
N ARG A 2 -3.58 -9.73 59.52
CA ARG A 2 -4.42 -9.92 58.32
C ARG A 2 -3.70 -9.26 57.16
N THR A 3 -3.18 -10.06 56.25
CA THR A 3 -2.51 -9.62 55.02
C THR A 3 -3.60 -9.26 53.99
N MET A 4 -3.74 -7.97 53.68
CA MET A 4 -4.58 -7.51 52.56
C MET A 4 -3.79 -7.66 51.25
N ILE A 5 -4.28 -8.52 50.35
CA ILE A 5 -3.80 -8.66 48.98
C ILE A 5 -4.57 -7.64 48.14
N PHE A 6 -3.89 -6.61 47.66
CA PHE A 6 -4.40 -5.70 46.63
C PHE A 6 -4.26 -6.40 45.26
N ALA A 7 -5.36 -6.89 44.74
CA ALA A 7 -5.45 -7.31 43.37
C ALA A 7 -5.72 -6.06 42.49
N GLY A 8 -4.67 -5.53 41.91
CA GLY A 8 -4.78 -4.50 40.89
C GLY A 8 -5.30 -5.11 39.58
N ALA A 9 -6.53 -4.78 39.20
CA ALA A 9 -7.07 -5.09 37.90
C ALA A 9 -6.41 -4.15 36.88
N LEU A 10 -5.38 -4.64 36.19
CA LEU A 10 -4.96 -4.08 34.90
C LEU A 10 -6.06 -4.41 33.89
N ALA A 11 -6.95 -3.45 33.66
CA ALA A 11 -7.82 -3.50 32.49
C ALA A 11 -6.94 -3.43 31.24
N CYS A 12 -6.84 -4.54 30.52
CA CYS A 12 -6.27 -4.61 29.19
C CYS A 12 -7.04 -3.66 28.27
N CYS A 13 -6.48 -2.49 27.97
CA CYS A 13 -6.80 -1.78 26.76
C CYS A 13 -6.33 -2.66 25.61
N SER A 14 -7.21 -3.51 25.13
CA SER A 14 -7.02 -4.15 23.83
C SER A 14 -6.95 -3.03 22.81
N PRO A 15 -5.84 -2.86 22.05
CA PRO A 15 -5.91 -2.06 20.86
C PRO A 15 -6.94 -2.78 19.97
N SER A 16 -8.09 -2.15 19.77
CA SER A 16 -8.97 -2.53 18.68
C SER A 16 -8.12 -2.36 17.43
N ALA A 17 -7.53 -3.46 16.97
CA ALA A 17 -6.91 -3.51 15.67
C ALA A 17 -7.96 -2.93 14.72
N PHE A 18 -7.61 -1.84 14.04
CA PHE A 18 -8.38 -1.35 12.92
C PHE A 18 -8.37 -2.46 11.88
N ALA A 19 -9.24 -3.43 12.05
CA ALA A 19 -9.59 -4.34 11.00
C ALA A 19 -10.31 -3.45 9.97
N LEU A 20 -9.59 -3.00 8.97
CA LEU A 20 -10.18 -2.62 7.71
C LEU A 20 -10.97 -3.84 7.27
N ASP A 21 -12.28 -3.80 7.49
CA ASP A 21 -13.21 -4.86 7.11
C ASP A 21 -13.39 -4.77 5.59
N SER A 22 -12.30 -5.08 4.86
CA SER A 22 -12.36 -5.20 3.41
C SER A 22 -13.05 -6.52 3.10
N ASN A 23 -14.38 -6.48 3.01
CA ASN A 23 -15.20 -7.59 2.52
C ASN A 23 -14.88 -7.99 1.07
N ASN A 24 -13.91 -7.33 0.45
CA ASN A 24 -13.50 -7.54 -0.93
C ASN A 24 -11.97 -7.58 -1.01
N THR A 25 -11.35 -8.63 -0.45
CA THR A 25 -9.90 -8.81 -0.58
C THR A 25 -9.58 -9.23 -2.00
N CYS A 26 -9.21 -8.25 -2.83
CA CYS A 26 -8.54 -8.50 -4.10
C CYS A 26 -7.13 -9.00 -3.80
N ASN A 27 -6.97 -10.30 -3.77
CA ASN A 27 -5.65 -10.90 -3.59
C ASN A 27 -5.02 -11.11 -4.97
N VAL A 28 -4.15 -10.19 -5.35
CA VAL A 28 -3.43 -10.20 -6.63
C VAL A 28 -2.01 -10.67 -6.39
N GLU A 29 -1.60 -11.69 -7.10
CA GLU A 29 -0.22 -12.14 -7.16
C GLU A 29 0.36 -11.81 -8.54
N LEU A 30 1.57 -11.23 -8.55
CA LEU A 30 2.34 -10.96 -9.76
C LEU A 30 3.41 -12.03 -9.93
N ASN A 31 3.22 -12.90 -10.91
CA ASN A 31 4.15 -13.96 -11.25
C ASN A 31 5.04 -13.57 -12.42
N GLY A 32 6.18 -14.23 -12.54
CA GLY A 32 7.09 -14.00 -13.66
C GLY A 32 7.81 -12.65 -13.60
N ASN A 33 8.35 -12.25 -14.73
CA ASN A 33 9.06 -10.99 -14.92
C ASN A 33 8.33 -10.16 -15.97
N MET A 34 7.59 -9.15 -15.53
CA MET A 34 6.89 -8.20 -16.40
C MET A 34 7.48 -6.81 -16.24
N GLN A 35 7.67 -6.13 -17.35
CA GLN A 35 8.16 -4.75 -17.41
C GLN A 35 7.27 -3.92 -18.32
N LEU A 36 6.93 -2.73 -17.86
CA LEU A 36 6.30 -1.70 -18.68
C LEU A 36 7.21 -0.48 -18.67
N GLU A 37 7.78 -0.15 -19.80
CA GLU A 37 8.69 1.00 -19.94
C GLU A 37 8.66 1.53 -21.37
N ASN A 38 8.72 2.85 -21.54
CA ASN A 38 8.67 3.51 -22.84
C ASN A 38 7.51 3.02 -23.74
N HIS A 39 6.34 2.82 -23.14
CA HIS A 39 5.14 2.27 -23.79
C HIS A 39 5.30 0.86 -24.38
N VAL A 40 6.31 0.12 -23.96
CA VAL A 40 6.49 -1.28 -24.32
C VAL A 40 6.19 -2.14 -23.09
N LEU A 41 5.22 -3.02 -23.21
CA LEU A 41 4.95 -4.06 -22.24
C LEU A 41 5.76 -5.31 -22.63
N ALA A 42 6.65 -5.74 -21.76
CA ALA A 42 7.46 -6.94 -21.96
C ALA A 42 7.25 -7.93 -20.82
N ALA A 43 7.26 -9.21 -21.11
CA ALA A 43 7.24 -10.27 -20.11
C ALA A 43 8.13 -11.44 -20.53
N THR A 44 8.70 -12.12 -19.53
CA THR A 44 9.43 -13.36 -19.74
C THR A 44 8.62 -14.49 -19.14
N LEU A 45 8.23 -15.45 -19.97
CA LEU A 45 7.48 -16.63 -19.55
C LEU A 45 8.41 -17.69 -18.92
N ASP A 46 7.84 -18.64 -18.18
CA ASP A 46 8.59 -19.69 -17.49
C ASP A 46 9.47 -20.54 -18.41
N ASN A 47 9.11 -20.66 -19.66
CA ASN A 47 9.87 -21.37 -20.70
C ASN A 47 10.97 -20.51 -21.37
N ASN A 48 11.32 -19.36 -20.79
CA ASN A 48 12.22 -18.35 -21.35
C ASN A 48 11.77 -17.73 -22.69
N THR A 49 10.51 -17.83 -23.04
CA THR A 49 9.94 -17.09 -24.18
C THR A 49 9.78 -15.60 -23.79
N HIS A 50 10.25 -14.72 -24.65
CA HIS A 50 10.10 -13.26 -24.44
C HIS A 50 8.92 -12.73 -25.23
N LEU A 51 7.93 -12.24 -24.49
CA LEU A 51 6.79 -11.50 -25.02
C LEU A 51 7.11 -10.00 -25.01
N SER A 52 6.77 -9.27 -26.08
CA SER A 52 6.66 -7.81 -26.00
C SER A 52 5.49 -7.29 -26.82
N ILE A 53 4.83 -6.26 -26.30
CA ILE A 53 3.73 -5.53 -26.95
C ILE A 53 4.11 -4.07 -27.00
N ASN A 54 4.26 -3.53 -28.20
CA ASN A 54 4.60 -2.13 -28.42
C ASN A 54 3.38 -1.20 -28.26
N GLN A 55 3.62 0.09 -28.32
CA GLN A 55 2.58 1.13 -28.24
C GLN A 55 1.51 1.00 -29.33
N ASP A 56 1.88 0.54 -30.52
CA ASP A 56 0.96 0.24 -31.62
C ASP A 56 0.21 -1.09 -31.45
N LYS A 57 0.42 -1.76 -30.30
CA LYS A 57 -0.16 -3.05 -29.93
C LYS A 57 0.24 -4.22 -30.84
N THR A 58 1.35 -4.10 -31.53
CA THR A 58 1.97 -5.22 -32.22
C THR A 58 2.60 -6.15 -31.19
N LEU A 59 2.21 -7.43 -31.26
CA LEU A 59 2.74 -8.50 -30.40
C LEU A 59 3.99 -9.12 -31.03
N TYR A 60 5.05 -9.20 -30.26
CA TYR A 60 6.29 -9.88 -30.62
C TYR A 60 6.54 -11.05 -29.70
N ILE A 61 7.00 -12.16 -30.25
CA ILE A 61 7.49 -13.33 -29.51
C ILE A 61 8.94 -13.56 -29.94
N ASP A 62 9.87 -13.54 -28.98
CA ASP A 62 11.33 -13.64 -29.23
C ASP A 62 11.81 -12.66 -30.32
N GLY A 63 11.26 -11.45 -30.32
CA GLY A 63 11.59 -10.39 -31.29
C GLY A 63 10.93 -10.53 -32.66
N ILE A 64 10.10 -11.55 -32.89
CA ILE A 64 9.40 -11.78 -34.17
C ILE A 64 7.94 -11.35 -34.01
N ALA A 65 7.49 -10.43 -34.88
CA ALA A 65 6.10 -9.98 -34.90
C ALA A 65 5.16 -11.15 -35.24
N LEU A 66 4.13 -11.32 -34.42
CA LEU A 66 3.13 -12.37 -34.63
C LEU A 66 1.97 -11.83 -35.47
N THR A 67 1.60 -12.59 -36.51
CA THR A 67 0.40 -12.26 -37.30
C THR A 67 -0.82 -12.76 -36.55
N LEU A 68 -1.68 -11.84 -36.11
CA LEU A 68 -2.88 -12.12 -35.35
C LEU A 68 -4.13 -12.01 -36.24
N ASN A 69 -5.14 -12.80 -35.92
CA ASN A 69 -6.48 -12.55 -36.44
C ASN A 69 -7.15 -11.40 -35.66
N PRO A 70 -8.28 -10.84 -36.11
CA PRO A 70 -8.92 -9.70 -35.42
C PRO A 70 -9.34 -9.97 -33.97
N GLU A 71 -9.72 -11.20 -33.63
CA GLU A 71 -10.09 -11.59 -32.29
C GLU A 71 -8.85 -11.64 -31.38
N GLN A 72 -7.78 -12.24 -31.81
CA GLN A 72 -6.50 -12.27 -31.09
C GLN A 72 -5.93 -10.87 -30.89
N GLN A 73 -6.04 -9.99 -31.91
CA GLN A 73 -5.62 -8.60 -31.76
C GLN A 73 -6.43 -7.88 -30.68
N HIS A 74 -7.73 -8.14 -30.59
CA HIS A 74 -8.57 -7.58 -29.54
C HIS A 74 -8.14 -8.03 -28.14
N TRP A 75 -7.69 -9.29 -27.97
CA TRP A 75 -7.13 -9.78 -26.71
C TRP A 75 -5.85 -9.04 -26.33
N VAL A 76 -4.94 -8.85 -27.27
CA VAL A 76 -3.71 -8.07 -27.09
C VAL A 76 -4.03 -6.63 -26.70
N ASP A 77 -5.00 -6.01 -27.39
CA ASP A 77 -5.43 -4.64 -27.12
C ASP A 77 -5.96 -4.49 -25.69
N ASN A 78 -6.80 -5.44 -25.24
CA ASN A 78 -7.38 -5.44 -23.91
C ASN A 78 -6.30 -5.63 -22.84
N TYR A 79 -5.40 -6.58 -23.04
CA TYR A 79 -4.32 -6.85 -22.10
C TYR A 79 -3.39 -5.64 -21.95
N TYR A 80 -2.90 -5.11 -23.06
CA TYR A 80 -2.03 -3.93 -23.07
C TYR A 80 -2.69 -2.70 -22.43
N ASN A 81 -3.92 -2.39 -22.84
CA ASN A 81 -4.66 -1.24 -22.30
C ASN A 81 -4.96 -1.43 -20.80
N GLY A 82 -5.32 -2.64 -20.38
CA GLY A 82 -5.59 -2.95 -18.98
C GLY A 82 -4.38 -2.74 -18.09
N ILE A 83 -3.19 -3.22 -18.50
CA ILE A 83 -1.94 -2.98 -17.76
C ILE A 83 -1.61 -1.48 -17.71
N ASN A 84 -1.72 -0.76 -18.84
CA ASN A 84 -1.47 0.68 -18.88
C ASN A 84 -2.46 1.49 -18.03
N GLN A 85 -3.64 0.94 -17.72
CA GLN A 85 -4.60 1.53 -16.81
C GLN A 85 -4.34 1.14 -15.35
N ALA A 86 -3.98 -0.11 -15.09
CA ALA A 86 -3.77 -0.63 -13.73
C ALA A 86 -2.55 0.00 -13.05
N VAL A 87 -1.44 0.17 -13.77
CA VAL A 87 -0.17 0.68 -13.20
C VAL A 87 -0.33 2.08 -12.59
N PRO A 88 -0.90 3.09 -13.28
CA PRO A 88 -1.11 4.41 -12.65
C PRO A 88 -2.16 4.38 -11.55
N GLN A 89 -3.16 3.49 -11.61
CA GLN A 89 -4.11 3.30 -10.51
C GLN A 89 -3.40 2.80 -9.24
N ALA A 90 -2.52 1.79 -9.39
CA ALA A 90 -1.72 1.27 -8.29
C ALA A 90 -0.79 2.34 -7.70
N ALA A 91 -0.11 3.11 -8.55
CA ALA A 91 0.75 4.22 -8.13
C ALA A 91 -0.03 5.28 -7.33
N ALA A 92 -1.22 5.67 -7.83
CA ALA A 92 -2.07 6.64 -7.16
C ALA A 92 -2.56 6.15 -5.79
N ILE A 93 -2.94 4.88 -5.67
CA ILE A 93 -3.34 4.27 -4.39
C ILE A 93 -2.17 4.27 -3.40
N ALA A 94 -0.97 3.89 -3.84
CA ALA A 94 0.21 3.88 -3.01
C ALA A 94 0.58 5.29 -2.51
N THR A 95 0.56 6.28 -3.38
CA THR A 95 0.80 7.70 -3.03
C THR A 95 -0.24 8.23 -2.04
N ASP A 96 -1.52 7.96 -2.28
CA ASP A 96 -2.61 8.37 -1.38
C ASP A 96 -2.50 7.71 0.00
N ALA A 97 -2.11 6.43 0.05
CA ALA A 97 -1.91 5.71 1.31
C ALA A 97 -0.78 6.34 2.14
N VAL A 98 0.34 6.70 1.50
CA VAL A 98 1.44 7.40 2.18
C VAL A 98 1.02 8.80 2.64
N ALA A 99 0.24 9.53 1.83
CA ALA A 99 -0.29 10.83 2.20
C ALA A 99 -1.25 10.76 3.39
N LEU A 100 -2.11 9.73 3.42
CA LEU A 100 -3.01 9.46 4.54
C LEU A 100 -2.21 9.15 5.81
N ALA A 101 -1.25 8.24 5.74
CA ALA A 101 -0.39 7.90 6.87
C ALA A 101 0.38 9.13 7.38
N SER A 102 0.95 9.93 6.49
CA SER A 102 1.65 11.17 6.83
C SER A 102 0.74 12.16 7.57
N THR A 103 -0.49 12.34 7.09
CA THR A 103 -1.45 13.24 7.69
C THR A 103 -1.86 12.77 9.09
N ALA A 104 -2.22 11.49 9.22
CA ALA A 104 -2.64 10.91 10.50
C ALA A 104 -1.52 11.00 11.54
N LEU A 105 -0.29 10.63 11.15
CA LEU A 105 0.87 10.68 12.04
C LEU A 105 1.22 12.12 12.45
N ASN A 106 1.23 13.05 11.50
CA ASN A 106 1.49 14.46 11.81
C ASN A 106 0.47 15.04 12.79
N GLU A 107 -0.81 14.74 12.62
CA GLU A 107 -1.85 15.23 13.52
C GLU A 107 -1.71 14.63 14.92
N VAL A 108 -1.52 13.31 15.02
CA VAL A 108 -1.35 12.63 16.31
C VAL A 108 -0.12 13.16 17.07
N PHE A 109 1.02 13.20 16.42
CA PHE A 109 2.26 13.59 17.09
C PHE A 109 2.36 15.10 17.37
N THR A 110 1.80 15.95 16.50
CA THR A 110 1.75 17.40 16.78
C THR A 110 0.89 17.68 18.01
N GLU A 111 -0.25 17.01 18.17
CA GLU A 111 -1.12 17.20 19.34
C GLU A 111 -0.50 16.64 20.64
N LEU A 112 0.18 15.49 20.55
CA LEU A 112 0.76 14.83 21.73
C LEU A 112 2.11 15.39 22.16
N LEU A 113 2.99 15.72 21.20
CA LEU A 113 4.39 16.06 21.44
C LEU A 113 4.75 17.51 21.08
N GLY A 114 3.85 18.22 20.41
CA GLY A 114 4.13 19.53 19.84
C GLY A 114 4.81 19.47 18.47
N SER A 115 4.77 20.58 17.74
CA SER A 115 5.27 20.68 16.35
C SER A 115 6.80 20.58 16.22
N ASP A 116 7.56 20.82 17.27
CA ASP A 116 9.03 20.92 17.22
C ASP A 116 9.74 19.61 17.62
N ASN A 117 9.02 18.47 17.55
CA ASN A 117 9.57 17.17 17.91
C ASN A 117 10.45 16.59 16.81
N THR A 118 11.69 16.20 17.17
CA THR A 118 12.68 15.64 16.20
C THR A 118 12.22 14.28 15.65
N ALA A 119 11.53 13.45 16.46
CA ALA A 119 11.03 12.15 16.01
C ALA A 119 9.95 12.29 14.95
N LEU A 120 9.10 13.34 15.04
CA LEU A 120 8.13 13.67 14.00
C LEU A 120 8.81 14.07 12.68
N ALA A 121 9.90 14.84 12.78
CA ALA A 121 10.70 15.23 11.61
C ALA A 121 11.32 14.01 10.91
N ASP A 122 11.88 13.07 11.67
CA ASP A 122 12.50 11.85 11.16
C ASP A 122 11.46 10.95 10.47
N LEU A 123 10.28 10.78 11.08
CA LEU A 123 9.19 10.00 10.46
C LEU A 123 8.69 10.65 9.18
N SER A 124 8.48 11.96 9.20
CA SER A 124 8.08 12.71 8.01
C SER A 124 9.09 12.57 6.87
N ASP A 125 10.40 12.57 7.18
CA ASP A 125 11.47 12.34 6.20
C ASP A 125 11.41 10.91 5.61
N LYS A 126 11.13 9.90 6.44
CA LYS A 126 10.98 8.51 5.99
C LYS A 126 9.76 8.34 5.07
N LEU A 127 8.61 8.92 5.43
CA LEU A 127 7.41 8.89 4.59
C LEU A 127 7.63 9.63 3.26
N ARG A 128 8.34 10.74 3.29
CA ARG A 128 8.72 11.46 2.07
C ARG A 128 9.65 10.63 1.17
N LYS A 129 10.61 9.89 1.75
CA LYS A 129 11.46 8.96 0.99
C LYS A 129 10.66 7.82 0.39
N LEU A 130 9.65 7.33 1.13
CA LEU A 130 8.72 6.32 0.63
C LEU A 130 7.93 6.82 -0.58
N ASP A 131 7.38 8.03 -0.52
CA ASP A 131 6.71 8.63 -1.67
C ASP A 131 7.65 8.77 -2.88
N GLN A 132 8.90 9.19 -2.66
CA GLN A 132 9.92 9.26 -3.71
C GLN A 132 10.23 7.88 -4.33
N GLN A 133 10.26 6.81 -3.52
CA GLN A 133 10.44 5.46 -4.03
C GLN A 133 9.24 5.01 -4.88
N ILE A 134 8.01 5.32 -4.47
CA ILE A 134 6.80 5.06 -5.27
C ILE A 134 6.93 5.77 -6.61
N GLN A 135 7.27 7.07 -6.62
CA GLN A 135 7.46 7.80 -7.86
C GLN A 135 8.55 7.16 -8.73
N TYR A 136 9.67 6.79 -8.15
CA TYR A 136 10.77 6.14 -8.88
C TYR A 136 10.39 4.79 -9.48
N HIS A 137 9.55 3.99 -8.82
CA HIS A 137 9.16 2.67 -9.30
C HIS A 137 8.05 2.70 -10.35
N PHE A 138 7.16 3.70 -10.28
CA PHE A 138 6.00 3.79 -11.19
C PHE A 138 6.17 4.79 -12.32
N TYR A 139 7.14 5.69 -12.25
CA TYR A 139 7.34 6.73 -13.26
C TYR A 139 8.80 6.83 -13.68
N ALA A 140 9.03 6.97 -14.98
CA ALA A 140 10.32 7.31 -15.55
C ALA A 140 10.58 8.82 -15.41
N ASP A 141 11.83 9.26 -15.64
CA ASP A 141 12.22 10.67 -15.50
C ASP A 141 11.44 11.62 -16.43
N ASN A 142 10.94 11.12 -17.56
CA ASN A 142 10.09 11.85 -18.50
C ASN A 142 8.60 11.88 -18.12
N GLY A 143 8.23 11.25 -16.98
CA GLY A 143 6.85 11.14 -16.52
C GLY A 143 6.03 10.00 -17.11
N ASP A 144 6.61 9.19 -17.99
CA ASP A 144 5.95 8.01 -18.52
C ASP A 144 5.81 6.93 -17.43
N ILE A 145 4.76 6.12 -17.58
CA ILE A 145 4.49 5.00 -16.67
C ILE A 145 5.59 3.96 -16.81
N ARG A 146 6.05 3.46 -15.66
CA ARG A 146 7.03 2.38 -15.57
C ARG A 146 6.56 1.34 -14.56
N LEU A 147 6.81 0.08 -14.86
CA LEU A 147 6.61 -1.03 -13.92
C LEU A 147 7.69 -2.08 -14.15
N HIS A 148 8.30 -2.56 -13.08
CA HIS A 148 9.21 -3.71 -13.09
C HIS A 148 8.75 -4.67 -11.99
N SER A 149 8.13 -5.79 -12.38
CA SER A 149 7.53 -6.72 -11.42
C SER A 149 8.56 -7.37 -10.48
N GLU A 150 9.83 -7.45 -10.88
CA GLU A 150 10.90 -7.94 -10.01
C GLU A 150 11.11 -7.07 -8.76
N SER A 151 10.74 -5.79 -8.83
CA SER A 151 10.79 -4.89 -7.68
C SER A 151 9.81 -5.29 -6.56
N PHE A 152 8.83 -6.15 -6.87
CA PHE A 152 7.83 -6.66 -5.92
C PHE A 152 8.16 -8.04 -5.35
N LYS A 153 9.24 -8.68 -5.86
CA LYS A 153 9.72 -9.96 -5.35
C LYS A 153 10.62 -9.76 -4.12
N ASN A 154 10.74 -10.79 -3.30
CA ASN A 154 11.65 -10.81 -2.15
C ASN A 154 11.37 -9.74 -1.05
N GLY A 155 10.17 -9.68 -0.55
CA GLY A 155 9.82 -8.84 0.60
C GLY A 155 8.96 -7.63 0.26
N GLY A 156 8.29 -7.65 -0.89
CA GLY A 156 7.32 -6.62 -1.27
C GLY A 156 7.96 -5.42 -1.98
N PHE A 157 7.11 -4.45 -2.29
CA PHE A 157 7.40 -3.26 -3.09
C PHE A 157 8.61 -2.44 -2.57
N PHE A 158 8.88 -2.52 -1.26
CA PHE A 158 9.92 -1.73 -0.59
C PHE A 158 11.15 -2.55 -0.17
N GLY A 159 11.12 -3.88 -0.34
CA GLY A 159 12.18 -4.80 0.07
C GLY A 159 12.30 -5.00 1.59
N GLU A 160 12.89 -6.12 2.01
CA GLU A 160 13.07 -6.48 3.43
C GLU A 160 13.80 -5.40 4.26
N GLN A 161 14.76 -4.72 3.67
CA GLN A 161 15.51 -3.66 4.36
C GLN A 161 14.63 -2.45 4.69
N TRP A 162 13.66 -2.11 3.84
CA TRP A 162 12.77 -1.00 4.10
C TRP A 162 11.80 -1.32 5.22
N GLU A 163 11.24 -2.53 5.22
CA GLU A 163 10.33 -2.99 6.27
C GLU A 163 10.99 -2.92 7.64
N ALA A 164 12.21 -3.46 7.77
CA ALA A 164 12.99 -3.39 9.00
C ALA A 164 13.31 -1.95 9.43
N GLN A 165 13.70 -1.08 8.49
CA GLN A 165 13.99 0.33 8.79
C GLN A 165 12.73 1.12 9.17
N PHE A 166 11.57 0.79 8.59
CA PHE A 166 10.31 1.42 8.94
C PHE A 166 9.83 0.96 10.33
N GLU A 167 9.92 -0.33 10.63
CA GLU A 167 9.62 -0.90 11.94
C GLU A 167 10.49 -0.27 13.03
N GLU A 168 11.82 -0.23 12.84
CA GLU A 168 12.75 0.44 13.75
C GLU A 168 12.40 1.93 13.97
N ALA A 169 11.97 2.61 12.91
CA ALA A 169 11.56 4.01 12.99
C ALA A 169 10.29 4.20 13.82
N ILE A 170 9.31 3.32 13.65
CA ILE A 170 8.06 3.35 14.43
C ILE A 170 8.34 3.00 15.88
N GLU A 171 9.14 1.98 16.17
CA GLU A 171 9.54 1.62 17.52
C GLU A 171 10.29 2.75 18.23
N GLY A 172 11.25 3.39 17.55
CA GLY A 172 11.97 4.55 18.06
C GLY A 172 11.01 5.72 18.38
N LEU A 173 10.09 6.00 17.45
CA LEU A 173 9.09 7.04 17.64
C LEU A 173 8.17 6.77 18.84
N VAL A 174 7.69 5.54 18.99
CA VAL A 174 6.84 5.13 20.12
C VAL A 174 7.61 5.28 21.44
N THR A 175 8.87 4.83 21.47
CA THR A 175 9.72 4.90 22.68
C THR A 175 9.97 6.34 23.10
N ASP A 176 10.33 7.22 22.16
CA ASP A 176 10.56 8.64 22.43
C ASP A 176 9.26 9.35 22.86
N SER A 177 8.13 8.96 22.22
CA SER A 177 6.82 9.52 22.51
C SER A 177 6.34 9.23 23.95
N ILE A 178 6.62 8.04 24.47
CA ILE A 178 6.23 7.66 25.84
C ILE A 178 6.88 8.61 26.87
N GLY A 179 8.15 8.95 26.69
CA GLY A 179 8.87 9.87 27.56
C GLY A 179 8.25 11.28 27.54
N HIS A 180 7.96 11.81 26.38
CA HIS A 180 7.34 13.12 26.19
C HIS A 180 5.89 13.14 26.67
N LEU A 181 5.11 12.10 26.43
CA LEU A 181 3.75 11.94 26.96
C LEU A 181 3.73 11.94 28.50
N MET A 182 4.62 11.16 29.13
CA MET A 182 4.74 11.15 30.59
C MET A 182 5.11 12.52 31.16
N LEU A 183 5.98 13.26 30.46
CA LEU A 183 6.34 14.62 30.87
C LEU A 183 5.15 15.59 30.69
N ALA A 184 4.45 15.52 29.57
CA ALA A 184 3.28 16.35 29.27
C ALA A 184 2.15 16.10 30.27
N ILE A 185 1.80 14.84 30.53
CA ILE A 185 0.80 14.45 31.54
C ILE A 185 1.25 14.88 32.96
N GLY A 186 2.52 14.65 33.29
CA GLY A 186 3.06 15.02 34.59
C GLY A 186 3.03 16.53 34.83
N THR A 187 3.37 17.35 33.82
CA THR A 187 3.30 18.82 33.93
C THR A 187 1.85 19.30 34.03
N GLN A 188 0.94 18.74 33.24
CA GLN A 188 -0.47 19.12 33.28
C GLN A 188 -1.14 18.74 34.61
N LEU A 189 -0.84 17.57 35.17
CA LEU A 189 -1.28 17.17 36.52
C LEU A 189 -0.80 18.13 37.61
N ILE A 190 0.42 18.64 37.49
CA ILE A 190 0.96 19.60 38.47
C ILE A 190 0.27 20.97 38.31
N PHE A 191 0.01 21.45 37.09
CA PHE A 191 -0.59 22.74 36.86
C PHE A 191 -2.11 22.78 37.00
N SER A 192 -2.82 21.66 36.75
CA SER A 192 -4.28 21.54 36.93
C SER A 192 -4.72 21.14 38.34
N GLY A 193 -3.79 21.04 39.29
CA GLY A 193 -4.11 20.64 40.65
C GLY A 193 -4.58 19.18 40.81
N GLY A 194 -4.25 18.33 39.84
CA GLY A 194 -4.60 16.92 39.84
C GLY A 194 -5.88 16.57 39.09
N ASP A 195 -6.51 17.52 38.42
CA ASP A 195 -7.69 17.27 37.61
C ASP A 195 -7.29 16.68 36.22
N THR A 196 -7.64 15.41 36.04
CA THR A 196 -7.37 14.65 34.79
C THR A 196 -8.55 14.68 33.80
N ASP A 197 -9.73 15.14 34.25
CA ASP A 197 -10.98 15.03 33.50
C ASP A 197 -10.92 15.89 32.22
N GLU A 198 -10.31 17.07 32.30
CA GLU A 198 -10.16 17.96 31.12
C GLU A 198 -9.19 17.37 30.07
N PHE A 199 -8.10 16.75 30.53
CA PHE A 199 -7.16 16.06 29.64
C PHE A 199 -7.81 14.84 28.99
N GLU A 200 -8.55 14.02 29.74
CA GLU A 200 -9.25 12.85 29.22
C GLU A 200 -10.28 13.26 28.16
N GLN A 201 -11.09 14.28 28.41
CA GLN A 201 -12.04 14.80 27.44
C GLN A 201 -11.38 15.38 26.19
N LYS A 202 -10.20 16.01 26.32
CA LYS A 202 -9.42 16.50 25.17
C LYS A 202 -8.94 15.33 24.32
N MET A 203 -8.37 14.30 24.95
CA MET A 203 -7.87 13.12 24.26
C MET A 203 -8.98 12.32 23.59
N GLN A 204 -10.13 12.19 24.24
CA GLN A 204 -11.29 11.52 23.64
C GLN A 204 -11.77 12.26 22.38
N ARG A 205 -11.98 13.57 22.46
CA ARG A 205 -12.39 14.38 21.31
C ARG A 205 -11.39 14.34 20.17
N PHE A 206 -10.10 14.34 20.51
CA PHE A 206 -9.03 14.22 19.52
C PHE A 206 -9.05 12.85 18.85
N GLY A 207 -9.20 11.77 19.61
CA GLY A 207 -9.34 10.41 19.07
C GLY A 207 -10.52 10.30 18.10
N GLU A 208 -11.69 10.80 18.47
CA GLU A 208 -12.88 10.80 17.62
C GLU A 208 -12.67 11.59 16.30
N GLN A 209 -11.98 12.72 16.36
CA GLN A 209 -11.70 13.53 15.16
C GLN A 209 -10.73 12.82 14.20
N ILE A 210 -9.66 12.21 14.73
CA ILE A 210 -8.71 11.43 13.93
C ILE A 210 -9.40 10.21 13.31
N GLU A 211 -10.17 9.47 14.11
CA GLU A 211 -10.91 8.31 13.63
C GLU A 211 -11.81 8.68 12.43
N GLN A 212 -12.66 9.68 12.58
CA GLN A 212 -13.54 10.13 11.50
C GLN A 212 -12.79 10.56 10.23
N LYS A 213 -11.66 11.23 10.38
CA LYS A 213 -10.86 11.70 9.25
C LYS A 213 -10.16 10.54 8.54
N VAL A 214 -9.58 9.61 9.32
CA VAL A 214 -8.90 8.42 8.78
C VAL A 214 -9.91 7.50 8.10
N GLU A 215 -11.07 7.24 8.72
CA GLU A 215 -12.15 6.43 8.13
C GLU A 215 -12.64 7.00 6.80
N TYR A 216 -12.86 8.31 6.73
CA TYR A 216 -13.30 8.95 5.48
C TYR A 216 -12.29 8.78 4.35
N GLN A 217 -11.00 8.98 4.63
CA GLN A 217 -9.94 8.85 3.63
C GLN A 217 -9.66 7.38 3.29
N ALA A 218 -9.72 6.48 4.27
CA ALA A 218 -9.60 5.05 4.06
C ALA A 218 -10.73 4.52 3.14
N ALA A 219 -11.97 4.98 3.33
CA ALA A 219 -13.07 4.61 2.44
C ALA A 219 -12.89 5.11 0.99
N ILE A 220 -12.20 6.22 0.77
CA ILE A 220 -11.82 6.67 -0.58
C ILE A 220 -10.76 5.76 -1.17
N LEU A 221 -9.75 5.38 -0.38
CA LEU A 221 -8.70 4.46 -0.79
C LEU A 221 -9.27 3.09 -1.17
N GLU A 222 -10.18 2.57 -0.35
CA GLU A 222 -10.88 1.31 -0.60
C GLU A 222 -11.61 1.31 -1.95
N LYS A 223 -12.37 2.37 -2.26
CA LYS A 223 -13.01 2.51 -3.56
C LYS A 223 -12.03 2.52 -4.73
N LYS A 224 -10.86 3.14 -4.56
CA LYS A 224 -9.80 3.11 -5.58
C LYS A 224 -9.20 1.71 -5.72
N ALA A 225 -9.00 1.01 -4.61
CA ALA A 225 -8.53 -0.38 -4.61
C ALA A 225 -9.52 -1.32 -5.28
N ASP A 226 -10.84 -1.17 -5.02
CA ASP A 226 -11.89 -1.92 -5.70
C ASP A 226 -11.88 -1.67 -7.22
N ALA A 227 -11.71 -0.42 -7.63
CA ALA A 227 -11.62 -0.09 -9.05
C ALA A 227 -10.37 -0.70 -9.71
N LEU A 228 -9.23 -0.71 -9.03
CA LEU A 228 -8.02 -1.39 -9.49
C LEU A 228 -8.24 -2.90 -9.59
N CYS A 229 -8.90 -3.51 -8.61
CA CYS A 229 -9.23 -4.93 -8.62
C CYS A 229 -10.07 -5.31 -9.84
N LEU A 230 -11.09 -4.49 -10.15
CA LEU A 230 -11.89 -4.68 -11.34
C LEU A 230 -11.05 -4.59 -12.62
N THR A 231 -10.14 -3.63 -12.70
CA THR A 231 -9.20 -3.49 -13.83
C THR A 231 -8.32 -4.72 -13.95
N LEU A 232 -7.73 -5.19 -12.85
CA LEU A 232 -6.87 -6.37 -12.84
C LEU A 232 -7.63 -7.66 -13.18
N SER A 233 -8.91 -7.79 -12.77
CA SER A 233 -9.77 -8.91 -13.21
C SER A 233 -9.96 -8.93 -14.73
N GLN A 234 -10.08 -7.77 -15.35
CA GLN A 234 -10.18 -7.68 -16.81
C GLN A 234 -8.85 -8.04 -17.48
N VAL A 235 -7.73 -7.68 -16.87
CA VAL A 235 -6.39 -8.04 -17.35
C VAL A 235 -6.14 -9.53 -17.26
N ASP A 236 -6.43 -10.16 -16.13
CA ASP A 236 -6.35 -11.60 -15.89
C ASP A 236 -7.22 -12.38 -16.90
N PHE A 237 -8.45 -11.91 -17.13
CA PHE A 237 -9.30 -12.48 -18.18
C PHE A 237 -8.70 -12.34 -19.58
N ALA A 238 -8.13 -11.18 -19.93
CA ALA A 238 -7.46 -10.98 -21.22
C ALA A 238 -6.21 -11.88 -21.34
N GLU A 239 -5.48 -12.08 -20.25
CA GLU A 239 -4.34 -13.00 -20.17
C GLU A 239 -4.76 -14.45 -20.46
N THR A 240 -5.86 -14.90 -19.85
CA THR A 240 -6.47 -16.21 -20.11
C THR A 240 -6.84 -16.37 -21.61
N GLN A 241 -7.31 -15.30 -22.26
CA GLN A 241 -7.58 -15.33 -23.71
C GLN A 241 -6.28 -15.43 -24.52
N LEU A 242 -5.23 -14.69 -24.14
CA LEU A 242 -3.92 -14.74 -24.79
C LEU A 242 -3.27 -16.12 -24.70
N GLN A 243 -3.50 -16.88 -23.62
CA GLN A 243 -3.01 -18.26 -23.47
C GLN A 243 -3.54 -19.21 -24.57
N GLN A 244 -4.62 -18.87 -25.27
CA GLN A 244 -5.12 -19.64 -26.40
C GLN A 244 -4.19 -19.52 -27.63
N ILE A 245 -3.32 -18.51 -27.66
CA ILE A 245 -2.26 -18.40 -28.65
C ILE A 245 -1.14 -19.34 -28.23
N LYS A 246 -0.84 -20.35 -29.05
CA LYS A 246 0.08 -21.43 -28.71
C LYS A 246 1.41 -20.98 -28.11
N GLN A 247 1.97 -19.88 -28.60
CA GLN A 247 3.24 -19.32 -28.13
C GLN A 247 3.12 -18.68 -26.74
N LEU A 248 1.91 -18.34 -26.30
CA LEU A 248 1.60 -17.67 -25.02
C LEU A 248 0.91 -18.61 -24.01
N ALA A 249 0.87 -19.92 -24.26
CA ALA A 249 0.19 -20.87 -23.36
C ALA A 249 0.74 -20.88 -21.92
N GLY A 250 1.95 -20.37 -21.69
CA GLY A 250 2.57 -20.22 -20.37
C GLY A 250 2.51 -18.77 -19.83
N LEU A 251 1.75 -17.88 -20.42
CA LEU A 251 1.54 -16.52 -19.89
C LEU A 251 0.62 -16.60 -18.68
N ASP A 252 1.11 -16.25 -17.51
CA ASP A 252 0.36 -16.29 -16.23
C ASP A 252 1.05 -15.32 -15.26
N VAL A 253 1.01 -14.03 -15.60
CA VAL A 253 1.69 -12.98 -14.85
C VAL A 253 0.81 -12.40 -13.75
N ILE A 254 -0.51 -12.30 -13.99
CA ILE A 254 -1.46 -11.77 -13.03
C ILE A 254 -2.39 -12.90 -12.58
N GLN A 255 -2.30 -13.26 -11.31
CA GLN A 255 -3.19 -14.24 -10.70
C GLN A 255 -4.09 -13.56 -9.68
N LEU A 256 -5.40 -13.75 -9.84
CA LEU A 256 -6.40 -13.34 -8.88
C LEU A 256 -6.82 -14.54 -8.05
N HIS A 257 -6.59 -14.48 -6.74
CA HIS A 257 -7.02 -15.52 -5.82
C HIS A 257 -8.35 -15.11 -5.20
N ASP A 258 -9.43 -15.77 -5.64
CA ASP A 258 -10.73 -15.69 -4.96
C ASP A 258 -10.59 -16.25 -3.54
N GLN A 259 -10.64 -15.38 -2.54
CA GLN A 259 -10.81 -15.87 -1.16
C GLN A 259 -12.25 -16.43 -1.05
N PRO A 260 -12.41 -17.68 -0.58
CA PRO A 260 -13.74 -18.21 -0.33
C PRO A 260 -14.42 -17.33 0.73
N ARG A 261 -15.58 -16.76 0.37
CA ARG A 261 -16.43 -16.04 1.33
C ARG A 261 -16.63 -16.91 2.55
N ARG A 262 -16.07 -16.52 3.68
CA ARG A 262 -16.45 -17.11 4.96
C ARG A 262 -17.88 -16.66 5.25
N MET A 263 -18.82 -17.61 5.08
CA MET A 263 -20.21 -17.45 5.51
C MET A 263 -20.27 -17.38 7.04
#